data_c2ac393fd0af26bd6930c6e972d87034
#
_entry.id   c2ac393fd0af26bd6930c6e972d87034
#
_cell.length_a   1.000
_cell.length_b   1.000
_cell.length_c   1.000
_cell.angle_alpha   90.00
_cell.angle_beta   90.00
_cell.angle_gamma   90.00
#
_symmetry.space_group_name_H-M   'P 1'
#
loop_
_entity.id
_entity.type
_entity.pdbx_description
1 polymer ?
#
loop_
_entity_poly.entity_id
_entity_poly.type
_entity_poly.pdbx_seq_one_letter_code
_entity_poly.pdbx_strand_id
1 'polypeptide(L)'
;KAGTETDKFSNLELIVNYKTLNGNPIDVTNLEQGTDFMAEVTIKNPGVRGMYRNLALSQIFASGWEIRNQRLDNINYVKGDVPTYQDIRDDRVYSYFDLGAGAIKTFKVLLNASYNGTYYLPGVNCEAMYDNSVTAHVSGKWVTVRKQGEIQ
;
A
#
# COMPACT_ATOMS: atom_id res chain seq x y z
N LYS A 1 5.36 -18.78 2.84
CA LYS A 1 4.32 -19.17 3.78
C LYS A 1 3.77 -17.94 4.49
N ALA A 2 2.45 -17.80 4.51
CA ALA A 2 1.81 -16.63 5.09
C ALA A 2 2.21 -16.44 6.56
N GLY A 3 2.59 -15.22 6.91
CA GLY A 3 2.94 -14.85 8.26
C GLY A 3 4.37 -15.14 8.67
N THR A 4 5.20 -15.66 7.77
CA THR A 4 6.58 -16.00 8.10
C THR A 4 7.62 -15.12 7.39
N GLU A 5 7.21 -14.32 6.41
CA GLU A 5 8.14 -13.43 5.75
C GLU A 5 8.53 -12.27 6.67
N THR A 6 9.69 -11.69 6.41
CA THR A 6 10.20 -10.54 7.17
C THR A 6 10.44 -9.37 6.25
N ASP A 7 10.45 -8.17 6.84
CA ASP A 7 10.77 -6.96 6.07
C ASP A 7 12.20 -7.02 5.57
N LYS A 8 12.40 -6.55 4.34
CA LYS A 8 13.72 -6.52 3.71
C LYS A 8 13.89 -5.25 2.89
N PHE A 9 15.02 -4.60 3.05
CA PHE A 9 15.30 -3.37 2.30
C PHE A 9 16.71 -3.45 1.75
N SER A 10 16.84 -3.22 0.45
CA SER A 10 18.13 -3.17 -0.23
C SER A 10 18.16 -1.94 -1.13
N ASN A 11 18.92 -0.93 -0.71
CA ASN A 11 19.10 0.33 -1.45
C ASN A 11 17.80 1.08 -1.73
N LEU A 12 16.74 0.81 -0.96
CA LEU A 12 15.42 1.42 -1.14
C LEU A 12 14.68 1.36 0.18
N GLU A 13 14.01 2.45 0.57
CA GLU A 13 13.21 2.50 1.80
C GLU A 13 11.73 2.48 1.44
N LEU A 14 10.96 1.74 2.22
CA LEU A 14 9.53 1.56 2.00
C LEU A 14 8.82 1.57 3.34
N ILE A 15 7.84 2.45 3.48
CA ILE A 15 7.02 2.55 4.69
C ILE A 15 5.56 2.45 4.30
N VAL A 16 4.81 1.58 4.97
CA VAL A 16 3.38 1.37 4.74
C VAL A 16 2.62 1.81 5.97
N ASN A 17 1.70 2.75 5.79
CA ASN A 17 0.81 3.21 6.85
C ASN A 17 -0.63 3.07 6.39
N TYR A 18 -1.53 2.81 7.34
CA TYR A 18 -2.96 2.83 7.08
C TYR A 18 -3.58 3.94 7.90
N LYS A 19 -4.46 4.70 7.28
CA LYS A 19 -5.01 5.90 7.90
C LYS A 19 -6.51 6.02 7.61
N THR A 20 -7.20 6.70 8.51
CA THR A 20 -8.57 7.13 8.22
C THR A 20 -8.53 8.19 7.11
N LEU A 21 -9.68 8.52 6.55
CA LEU A 21 -9.76 9.54 5.51
C LEU A 21 -9.34 10.92 6.03
N ASN A 22 -9.35 11.11 7.34
CA ASN A 22 -8.89 12.35 7.97
C ASN A 22 -7.39 12.37 8.23
N GLY A 23 -6.68 11.29 7.89
CA GLY A 23 -5.24 11.24 8.05
C GLY A 23 -4.78 10.69 9.40
N ASN A 24 -5.67 10.18 10.23
CA ASN A 24 -5.31 9.59 11.52
C ASN A 24 -4.95 8.11 11.36
N PRO A 25 -4.01 7.60 12.15
CA PRO A 25 -3.67 6.17 12.10
C PRO A 25 -4.90 5.31 12.39
N ILE A 26 -4.99 4.15 11.72
CA ILE A 26 -6.05 3.18 11.94
C ILE A 26 -5.44 1.78 12.01
N ASP A 27 -5.97 0.95 12.92
CA ASP A 27 -5.52 -0.43 13.06
C ASP A 27 -6.31 -1.33 12.12
N VAL A 28 -5.68 -1.75 11.02
CA VAL A 28 -6.35 -2.58 10.02
C VAL A 28 -6.44 -4.04 10.41
N THR A 29 -5.84 -4.44 11.54
CA THR A 29 -5.97 -5.83 11.98
C THR A 29 -7.37 -6.13 12.52
N ASN A 30 -8.16 -5.10 12.81
CA ASN A 30 -9.52 -5.27 13.32
C ASN A 30 -10.38 -4.09 12.90
N LEU A 31 -11.02 -4.20 11.74
CA LEU A 31 -11.86 -3.14 11.19
C LEU A 31 -13.34 -3.54 11.25
N GLU A 32 -14.18 -2.56 11.48
CA GLU A 32 -15.63 -2.75 11.36
C GLU A 32 -16.01 -2.74 9.88
N GLN A 33 -16.90 -3.66 9.48
CA GLN A 33 -17.41 -3.72 8.11
C GLN A 33 -18.01 -2.39 7.71
N GLY A 34 -17.67 -1.93 6.51
CA GLY A 34 -18.15 -0.63 6.00
C GLY A 34 -17.19 0.52 6.21
N THR A 35 -16.09 0.30 6.92
CA THR A 35 -15.12 1.36 7.19
C THR A 35 -14.36 1.76 5.93
N ASP A 36 -14.33 3.06 5.64
CA ASP A 36 -13.45 3.63 4.62
C ASP A 36 -12.12 4.01 5.26
N PHE A 37 -11.05 3.70 4.56
CA PHE A 37 -9.70 4.03 5.02
C PHE A 37 -8.77 4.07 3.82
N MET A 38 -7.51 4.40 4.06
CA MET A 38 -6.55 4.44 2.95
C MET A 38 -5.24 3.79 3.33
N ALA A 39 -4.58 3.21 2.33
CA ALA A 39 -3.20 2.76 2.42
C ALA A 39 -2.31 3.88 1.91
N GLU A 40 -1.26 4.16 2.65
CA GLU A 40 -0.29 5.19 2.29
C GLU A 40 1.08 4.53 2.26
N VAL A 41 1.70 4.52 1.08
CA VAL A 41 3.01 3.91 0.89
C VAL A 41 4.00 4.98 0.51
N THR A 42 5.06 5.10 1.30
CA THR A 42 6.12 6.08 1.06
C THR A 42 7.39 5.35 0.66
N ILE A 43 7.99 5.77 -0.45
CA ILE A 43 9.18 5.16 -0.99
C ILE A 43 10.26 6.24 -1.07
N LYS A 44 11.45 5.91 -0.57
CA LYS A 44 12.58 6.84 -0.58
C LYS A 44 13.78 6.21 -1.26
N ASN A 45 14.38 6.97 -2.18
CA ASN A 45 15.67 6.66 -2.78
C ASN A 45 16.73 7.28 -1.87
N PRO A 46 17.58 6.47 -1.20
CA PRO A 46 18.56 7.04 -0.25
C PRO A 46 19.63 7.92 -0.91
N GLY A 47 19.72 7.88 -2.24
CA GLY A 47 20.60 8.82 -2.97
C GLY A 47 22.00 8.30 -3.20
N VAL A 48 22.32 7.10 -2.75
CA VAL A 48 23.68 6.56 -2.83
C VAL A 48 24.04 6.14 -4.25
N ARG A 49 23.05 5.76 -5.05
CA ARG A 49 23.24 5.20 -6.37
C ARG A 49 22.62 6.03 -7.49
N GLY A 50 22.28 7.28 -7.21
CA GLY A 50 21.68 8.16 -8.21
C GLY A 50 20.20 7.91 -8.41
N MET A 51 19.67 8.28 -9.56
CA MET A 51 18.27 8.14 -9.89
C MET A 51 17.89 6.68 -10.13
N TYR A 52 16.75 6.27 -9.61
CA TYR A 52 16.17 4.96 -9.92
C TYR A 52 15.10 5.14 -10.99
N ARG A 53 15.19 4.32 -12.03
CA ARG A 53 14.21 4.31 -13.10
C ARG A 53 13.43 3.01 -13.07
N ASN A 54 12.18 3.09 -13.51
CA ASN A 54 11.33 1.91 -13.68
C ASN A 54 11.17 1.13 -12.37
N LEU A 55 10.85 1.84 -11.28
CA LEU A 55 10.46 1.19 -10.05
C LEU A 55 9.04 0.65 -10.21
N ALA A 56 8.81 -0.55 -9.69
CA ALA A 56 7.50 -1.19 -9.70
C ALA A 56 7.06 -1.42 -8.26
N LEU A 57 5.99 -0.74 -7.86
CA LEU A 57 5.37 -0.90 -6.55
C LEU A 57 4.16 -1.81 -6.70
N SER A 58 4.15 -2.89 -5.94
CA SER A 58 3.07 -3.87 -5.95
C SER A 58 2.36 -3.85 -4.60
N GLN A 59 1.08 -3.51 -4.59
CA GLN A 59 0.23 -3.53 -3.41
C GLN A 59 -0.91 -4.50 -3.66
N ILE A 60 -0.94 -5.59 -2.89
CA ILE A 60 -2.03 -6.57 -2.95
C ILE A 60 -2.78 -6.47 -1.63
N PHE A 61 -4.10 -6.32 -1.72
CA PHE A 61 -4.92 -6.08 -0.53
C PHE A 61 -5.67 -7.33 -0.11
N ALA A 62 -6.15 -7.31 1.14
CA ALA A 62 -6.92 -8.41 1.70
C ALA A 62 -8.20 -8.63 0.89
N SER A 63 -8.62 -9.89 0.73
CA SER A 63 -9.81 -10.22 -0.07
C SER A 63 -11.10 -9.61 0.49
N GLY A 64 -11.13 -9.29 1.77
CA GLY A 64 -12.29 -8.64 2.39
C GLY A 64 -12.37 -7.14 2.16
N TRP A 65 -11.37 -6.55 1.54
CA TRP A 65 -11.32 -5.12 1.26
C TRP A 65 -11.62 -4.86 -0.21
N GLU A 66 -12.21 -3.70 -0.51
CA GLU A 66 -12.42 -3.24 -1.87
C GLU A 66 -11.65 -1.97 -2.13
N ILE A 67 -11.05 -1.88 -3.30
CA ILE A 67 -10.40 -0.65 -3.76
C ILE A 67 -11.48 0.28 -4.28
N ARG A 68 -11.52 1.51 -3.74
CA ARG A 68 -12.48 2.52 -4.17
C ARG A 68 -11.92 3.28 -5.37
N ASN A 69 -12.80 3.71 -6.24
CA ASN A 69 -12.41 4.48 -7.41
C ASN A 69 -12.13 5.92 -7.02
N GLN A 70 -10.87 6.27 -6.89
CA GLN A 70 -10.45 7.58 -6.43
C GLN A 70 -10.81 8.71 -7.40
N ARG A 71 -10.97 8.40 -8.68
CA ARG A 71 -11.33 9.42 -9.68
C ARG A 71 -12.75 9.93 -9.50
N LEU A 72 -13.66 9.05 -9.10
CA LEU A 72 -15.06 9.39 -8.93
C LEU A 72 -15.32 10.06 -7.59
N ASP A 73 -14.51 9.77 -6.60
CA ASP A 73 -14.75 10.26 -5.24
C ASP A 73 -14.35 11.71 -5.06
N ASN A 74 -13.45 12.23 -5.88
CA ASN A 74 -13.02 13.62 -5.85
C ASN A 74 -12.66 14.11 -4.45
N ILE A 75 -11.93 13.29 -3.71
CA ILE A 75 -11.60 13.55 -2.31
C ILE A 75 -10.17 14.05 -2.22
N ASN A 76 -9.98 15.29 -1.80
CA ASN A 76 -8.67 15.94 -1.80
C ASN A 76 -7.67 15.28 -0.84
N TYR A 77 -8.12 14.77 0.29
CA TYR A 77 -7.20 14.20 1.27
C TYR A 77 -6.67 12.82 0.87
N VAL A 78 -7.17 12.24 -0.20
CA VAL A 78 -6.62 10.99 -0.73
C VAL A 78 -5.53 11.26 -1.78
N LYS A 79 -5.25 12.52 -2.06
CA LYS A 79 -4.22 12.88 -3.01
C LYS A 79 -2.85 12.39 -2.58
N GLY A 80 -2.14 11.77 -3.49
CA GLY A 80 -0.75 11.38 -3.32
C GLY A 80 0.01 11.73 -4.58
N ASP A 81 1.25 11.25 -4.67
CA ASP A 81 2.02 11.39 -5.89
C ASP A 81 1.39 10.57 -7.01
N VAL A 82 1.63 10.99 -8.23
CA VAL A 82 1.06 10.33 -9.41
C VAL A 82 2.15 9.47 -10.05
N PRO A 83 1.91 8.16 -10.24
CA PRO A 83 2.89 7.31 -10.92
C PRO A 83 2.90 7.61 -12.42
N THR A 84 3.97 7.20 -13.09
CA THR A 84 4.06 7.29 -14.55
C THR A 84 3.01 6.42 -15.21
N TYR A 85 2.79 5.24 -14.66
CA TYR A 85 1.78 4.30 -15.12
C TYR A 85 1.22 3.54 -13.91
N GLN A 86 -0.06 3.22 -13.96
CA GLN A 86 -0.71 2.49 -12.87
C GLN A 86 -1.72 1.49 -13.44
N ASP A 87 -1.69 0.28 -12.91
CA ASP A 87 -2.62 -0.78 -13.26
C ASP A 87 -3.41 -1.15 -12.00
N ILE A 88 -4.70 -0.88 -11.99
CA ILE A 88 -5.58 -1.14 -10.86
C ILE A 88 -6.47 -2.32 -11.18
N ARG A 89 -6.45 -3.32 -10.33
CA ARG A 89 -7.28 -4.51 -10.42
C ARG A 89 -8.18 -4.61 -9.21
N ASP A 90 -9.01 -5.65 -9.13
CA ASP A 90 -9.99 -5.78 -8.06
C ASP A 90 -9.37 -5.78 -6.67
N ASP A 91 -8.20 -6.42 -6.52
CA ASP A 91 -7.56 -6.61 -5.22
C ASP A 91 -6.14 -6.06 -5.15
N ARG A 92 -5.66 -5.38 -6.19
CA ARG A 92 -4.26 -4.96 -6.22
C ARG A 92 -4.05 -3.73 -7.08
N VAL A 93 -2.96 -3.03 -6.78
CA VAL A 93 -2.52 -1.85 -7.54
C VAL A 93 -1.04 -2.01 -7.84
N TYR A 94 -0.69 -1.89 -9.11
CA TYR A 94 0.69 -1.81 -9.55
C TYR A 94 0.98 -0.39 -9.99
N SER A 95 2.03 0.21 -9.45
CA SER A 95 2.42 1.59 -9.78
C SER A 95 3.85 1.59 -10.29
N TYR A 96 4.09 2.28 -11.38
CA TYR A 96 5.40 2.34 -12.04
C TYR A 96 5.86 3.80 -12.09
N PHE A 97 7.09 4.04 -11.68
CA PHE A 97 7.59 5.41 -11.56
C PHE A 97 9.11 5.44 -11.50
N ASP A 98 9.65 6.63 -11.70
CA ASP A 98 11.07 6.91 -11.48
C ASP A 98 11.21 7.66 -10.16
N LEU A 99 12.36 7.58 -9.53
CA LEU A 99 12.59 8.22 -8.23
C LEU A 99 14.00 8.79 -8.20
N GLY A 100 14.09 10.12 -8.20
CA GLY A 100 15.36 10.81 -8.17
C GLY A 100 16.16 10.54 -6.90
N ALA A 101 17.47 10.76 -6.96
CA ALA A 101 18.36 10.56 -5.83
C ALA A 101 17.90 11.41 -4.64
N GLY A 102 17.70 10.78 -3.48
CA GLY A 102 17.23 11.45 -2.28
C GLY A 102 15.75 11.82 -2.30
N ALA A 103 15.03 11.51 -3.36
CA ALA A 103 13.61 11.86 -3.49
C ALA A 103 12.72 10.89 -2.74
N ILE A 104 11.54 11.38 -2.38
CA ILE A 104 10.51 10.61 -1.67
C ILE A 104 9.21 10.75 -2.46
N LYS A 105 8.51 9.64 -2.66
CA LYS A 105 7.15 9.66 -3.22
C LYS A 105 6.22 8.90 -2.31
N THR A 106 4.99 9.39 -2.20
CA THR A 106 3.95 8.78 -1.39
C THR A 106 2.74 8.51 -2.26
N PHE A 107 2.31 7.25 -2.31
CA PHE A 107 1.14 6.83 -3.07
C PHE A 107 0.03 6.42 -2.11
N LYS A 108 -1.20 6.78 -2.44
CA LYS A 108 -2.35 6.51 -1.58
C LYS A 108 -3.42 5.75 -2.35
N VAL A 109 -4.03 4.78 -1.69
CA VAL A 109 -5.12 3.98 -2.25
C VAL A 109 -6.29 4.02 -1.28
N LEU A 110 -7.45 4.41 -1.79
CA LEU A 110 -8.69 4.45 -0.99
C LEU A 110 -9.31 3.06 -0.94
N LEU A 111 -9.65 2.61 0.26
CA LEU A 111 -10.12 1.25 0.51
C LEU A 111 -11.39 1.26 1.35
N ASN A 112 -12.14 0.17 1.26
CA ASN A 112 -13.29 -0.07 2.13
C ASN A 112 -13.23 -1.50 2.66
N ALA A 113 -13.48 -1.67 3.96
CA ALA A 113 -13.56 -2.98 4.59
C ALA A 113 -14.96 -3.56 4.32
N SER A 114 -15.14 -4.22 3.18
CA SER A 114 -16.46 -4.55 2.65
C SER A 114 -17.03 -5.86 3.14
N TYR A 115 -16.21 -6.88 3.33
CA TYR A 115 -16.68 -8.24 3.62
C TYR A 115 -16.12 -8.74 4.94
N ASN A 116 -17.01 -9.18 5.85
CA ASN A 116 -16.54 -9.69 7.14
C ASN A 116 -15.78 -11.01 6.98
N GLY A 117 -14.83 -11.22 7.86
CA GLY A 117 -13.99 -12.42 7.86
C GLY A 117 -12.56 -12.10 8.27
N THR A 118 -11.73 -13.12 8.28
CA THR A 118 -10.31 -12.99 8.57
C THR A 118 -9.54 -13.33 7.30
N TYR A 119 -8.63 -12.45 6.93
CA TYR A 119 -7.92 -12.53 5.65
C TYR A 119 -6.43 -12.29 5.86
N TYR A 120 -5.62 -12.86 4.98
CA TYR A 120 -4.22 -12.51 4.96
C TYR A 120 -4.02 -11.28 4.06
N LEU A 121 -3.39 -10.26 4.60
CA LEU A 121 -2.99 -9.08 3.85
C LEU A 121 -1.56 -9.32 3.37
N PRO A 122 -1.34 -9.53 2.08
CA PRO A 122 0.01 -9.78 1.58
C PRO A 122 0.95 -8.60 1.81
N GLY A 123 2.24 -8.87 1.75
CA GLY A 123 3.24 -7.84 1.88
C GLY A 123 3.24 -6.88 0.70
N VAL A 124 3.90 -5.75 0.91
CA VAL A 124 4.06 -4.71 -0.10
C VAL A 124 5.49 -4.79 -0.64
N ASN A 125 5.63 -4.75 -1.95
CA ASN A 125 6.94 -4.85 -2.61
C ASN A 125 7.18 -3.67 -3.53
N CYS A 126 8.41 -3.21 -3.57
CA CYS A 126 8.85 -2.24 -4.56
C CYS A 126 10.24 -2.65 -5.03
N GLU A 127 10.43 -2.67 -6.35
CA GLU A 127 11.72 -3.08 -6.91
C GLU A 127 12.00 -2.34 -8.20
N ALA A 128 13.29 -2.17 -8.51
CA ALA A 128 13.68 -1.68 -9.82
C ALA A 128 13.60 -2.84 -10.80
N MET A 129 12.87 -2.65 -11.90
CA MET A 129 12.60 -3.73 -12.86
C MET A 129 13.86 -4.28 -13.51
N TYR A 130 14.91 -3.45 -13.61
CA TYR A 130 16.14 -3.82 -14.31
C TYR A 130 17.37 -3.87 -13.40
N ASP A 131 17.17 -3.81 -12.08
CA ASP A 131 18.27 -3.86 -11.11
C ASP A 131 17.77 -4.55 -9.84
N ASN A 132 18.04 -5.84 -9.73
CA ASN A 132 17.55 -6.62 -8.60
C ASN A 132 18.25 -6.32 -7.28
N SER A 133 19.23 -5.42 -7.28
CA SER A 133 19.84 -4.96 -6.03
C SER A 133 19.06 -3.82 -5.37
N VAL A 134 18.03 -3.29 -6.07
CA VAL A 134 17.17 -2.23 -5.57
C VAL A 134 15.79 -2.83 -5.31
N THR A 135 15.50 -3.10 -4.04
CA THR A 135 14.25 -3.76 -3.68
C THR A 135 13.89 -3.42 -2.23
N ALA A 136 12.60 -3.41 -1.96
CA ALA A 136 12.08 -3.23 -0.61
C ALA A 136 10.84 -4.10 -0.44
N HIS A 137 10.70 -4.72 0.71
CA HIS A 137 9.57 -5.58 1.03
C HIS A 137 9.14 -5.35 2.47
N VAL A 138 7.86 -5.06 2.67
CA VAL A 138 7.22 -5.02 3.97
C VAL A 138 6.35 -6.25 4.08
N SER A 139 6.54 -7.03 5.14
CA SER A 139 5.84 -8.31 5.31
C SER A 139 4.33 -8.10 5.50
N GLY A 140 3.59 -9.15 5.15
CA GLY A 140 2.14 -9.15 5.32
C GLY A 140 1.71 -9.45 6.74
N LYS A 141 0.40 -9.50 6.96
CA LYS A 141 -0.16 -9.80 8.26
C LYS A 141 -1.61 -10.24 8.12
N TRP A 142 -2.13 -10.87 9.16
CA TRP A 142 -3.54 -11.24 9.20
C TRP A 142 -4.38 -10.03 9.60
N VAL A 143 -5.52 -9.87 8.96
CA VAL A 143 -6.45 -8.78 9.24
C VAL A 143 -7.86 -9.33 9.35
N THR A 144 -8.69 -8.67 10.15
CA THR A 144 -10.07 -9.08 10.39
C THR A 144 -11.00 -7.91 10.05
N VAL A 145 -12.10 -8.23 9.40
CA VAL A 145 -13.23 -7.33 9.22
C VAL A 145 -14.38 -7.95 10.01
N ARG A 146 -14.81 -7.26 11.07
CA ARG A 146 -15.90 -7.74 11.90
C ARG A 146 -17.23 -7.19 11.39
N LYS A 147 -18.31 -7.89 11.70
CA LYS A 147 -19.65 -7.46 11.29
C LYS A 147 -19.97 -6.08 11.85
N GLN A 148 -20.69 -5.30 11.08
CA GLN A 148 -21.12 -3.97 11.49
C GLN A 148 -21.93 -4.06 12.78
N GLY A 149 -21.55 -3.22 13.77
CA GLY A 149 -22.23 -3.20 15.07
C GLY A 149 -21.74 -4.25 16.05
N GLU A 150 -20.83 -5.16 15.63
CA GLU A 150 -20.28 -6.18 16.51
C GLU A 150 -19.21 -5.59 17.40
N ILE A 151 -19.23 -5.97 18.68
CA ILE A 151 -18.25 -5.49 19.66
C ILE A 151 -17.25 -6.58 19.95
N GLN A 152 -15.99 -6.22 19.94
CA GLN A 152 -14.86 -7.11 20.26
C GLN A 152 -14.54 -7.05 21.74
#